data_c46bf5acec87676b35218ac20e552d34
#
_entry.id   c46bf5acec87676b35218ac20e552d34
#
_cell.length_a   1.000
_cell.length_b   1.000
_cell.length_c   1.000
_cell.angle_alpha   90.00
_cell.angle_beta   90.00
_cell.angle_gamma   90.00
#
_symmetry.space_group_name_H-M   'P 1'
#
loop_
_entity.id
_entity.type
_entity.pdbx_description
1 polymer ?
#
loop_
_entity_poly.entity_id
_entity_poly.type
_entity_poly.pdbx_seq_one_letter_code
_entity_poly.pdbx_strand_id
1 'polypeptide(L)'
;GRGLGLHRLLVLGTGDAAAVVIQKVSWSPRLGYQLVGLVDGAEAPPEVLGVPVLGHSDDLQELVEVHAIDEVIIARPDATREELLGLIARCQRGQVSVKVIPDVYEIMAGEVSVDDLGGLPLLTVRDIALRGWRMSLKRIVDLIISSAGMILFSPLMMLVAALIKLGSDGPVFFFQERVGLDGKAFKIF
;
A
#
# COMPACT_ATOMS: atom_id res chain seq x y z
N GLY A 1 -16.77 18.47 17.96
CA GLY A 1 -16.08 19.56 17.32
C GLY A 1 -14.60 19.52 17.65
N ARG A 2 -13.77 18.84 16.89
CA ARG A 2 -12.31 19.02 16.96
C ARG A 2 -12.00 20.15 16.00
N GLY A 3 -11.37 21.23 16.54
CA GLY A 3 -10.96 22.37 15.78
C GLY A 3 -10.08 21.98 14.59
N LEU A 4 -10.13 22.79 13.56
CA LEU A 4 -9.27 22.72 12.37
C LEU A 4 -7.80 22.97 12.79
N GLY A 5 -7.18 21.99 13.43
CA GLY A 5 -5.75 21.96 13.67
C GLY A 5 -5.05 21.66 12.36
N LEU A 6 -4.10 22.50 11.97
CA LEU A 6 -3.21 22.20 10.85
C LEU A 6 -2.42 20.92 11.19
N HIS A 7 -2.40 19.93 10.29
CA HIS A 7 -1.57 18.75 10.45
C HIS A 7 -0.09 19.11 10.28
N ARG A 8 0.70 18.84 11.31
CA ARG A 8 2.13 19.13 11.30
C ARG A 8 2.86 18.09 10.44
N LEU A 9 3.42 18.57 9.33
CA LEU A 9 4.03 17.75 8.30
C LEU A 9 5.56 17.82 8.37
N LEU A 10 6.20 16.66 8.33
CA LEU A 10 7.63 16.49 8.13
C LEU A 10 7.87 15.80 6.79
N VAL A 11 8.84 16.27 6.01
CA VAL A 11 9.19 15.63 4.74
C VAL A 11 10.57 14.99 4.87
N LEU A 12 10.66 13.71 4.49
CA LEU A 12 11.92 12.96 4.48
C LEU A 12 12.45 12.91 3.05
N GLY A 13 13.59 13.54 2.85
CA GLY A 13 14.24 13.77 1.56
C GLY A 13 14.42 15.26 1.26
N THR A 14 15.44 15.58 0.46
CA THR A 14 15.80 16.95 0.04
C THR A 14 15.87 17.11 -1.47
N GLY A 15 15.58 16.06 -2.24
CA GLY A 15 15.59 16.04 -3.70
C GLY A 15 14.37 16.70 -4.35
N ASP A 16 14.23 16.51 -5.66
CA ASP A 16 13.16 17.11 -6.48
C ASP A 16 11.75 16.73 -5.99
N ALA A 17 11.56 15.51 -5.54
CA ALA A 17 10.29 15.05 -4.98
C ALA A 17 9.90 15.85 -3.72
N ALA A 18 10.86 16.15 -2.84
CA ALA A 18 10.64 17.00 -1.67
C ALA A 18 10.29 18.43 -2.07
N ALA A 19 10.98 18.99 -3.07
CA ALA A 19 10.69 20.33 -3.59
C ALA A 19 9.25 20.43 -4.12
N VAL A 20 8.75 19.40 -4.81
CA VAL A 20 7.35 19.33 -5.28
C VAL A 20 6.37 19.33 -4.10
N VAL A 21 6.64 18.56 -3.04
CA VAL A 21 5.78 18.55 -1.83
C VAL A 21 5.75 19.92 -1.18
N ILE A 22 6.93 20.56 -0.99
CA ILE A 22 7.04 21.89 -0.38
C ILE A 22 6.20 22.91 -1.16
N GLN A 23 6.36 22.95 -2.48
CA GLN A 23 5.58 23.86 -3.34
C GLN A 23 4.08 23.59 -3.22
N LYS A 24 3.67 22.33 -3.28
CA LYS A 24 2.27 21.95 -3.23
C LYS A 24 1.61 22.34 -1.92
N VAL A 25 2.25 22.08 -0.79
CA VAL A 25 1.78 22.47 0.54
C VAL A 25 1.73 23.99 0.68
N SER A 26 2.77 24.69 0.23
CA SER A 26 2.86 26.16 0.32
C SER A 26 1.79 26.86 -0.54
N TRP A 27 1.48 26.33 -1.73
CA TRP A 27 0.49 26.93 -2.63
C TRP A 27 -0.95 26.55 -2.32
N SER A 28 -1.16 25.55 -1.47
CA SER A 28 -2.49 25.04 -1.16
C SER A 28 -2.78 25.00 0.34
N PRO A 29 -2.96 26.15 1.00
CA PRO A 29 -3.26 26.22 2.45
C PRO A 29 -4.52 25.45 2.85
N ARG A 30 -5.42 25.21 1.87
CA ARG A 30 -6.67 24.43 2.08
C ARG A 30 -6.41 22.94 2.37
N LEU A 31 -5.21 22.43 2.09
CA LEU A 31 -4.83 21.05 2.42
C LEU A 31 -4.73 20.82 3.94
N GLY A 32 -4.69 21.90 4.75
CA GLY A 32 -4.65 21.79 6.20
C GLY A 32 -3.30 21.30 6.75
N TYR A 33 -2.22 21.42 5.99
CA TYR A 33 -0.88 21.06 6.43
C TYR A 33 -0.08 22.28 6.87
N GLN A 34 0.70 22.09 7.94
CA GLN A 34 1.77 22.99 8.35
C GLN A 34 3.10 22.26 8.16
N LEU A 35 3.87 22.68 7.16
CA LEU A 35 5.21 22.14 6.95
C LEU A 35 6.15 22.61 8.06
N VAL A 36 6.70 21.67 8.82
CA VAL A 36 7.57 21.93 9.96
C VAL A 36 9.04 21.98 9.53
N GLY A 37 9.45 21.05 8.66
CA GLY A 37 10.81 20.97 8.16
C GLY A 37 11.05 19.73 7.31
N LEU A 38 12.31 19.53 6.98
CA LEU A 38 12.82 18.40 6.22
C LEU A 38 13.76 17.56 7.08
N VAL A 39 13.93 16.30 6.70
CA VAL A 39 14.93 15.39 7.30
C VAL A 39 15.56 14.59 6.16
N ASP A 40 16.90 14.44 6.18
CA ASP A 40 17.60 13.64 5.17
C ASP A 40 18.91 13.09 5.74
N GLY A 41 19.82 12.63 4.86
CA GLY A 41 21.15 12.13 5.20
C GLY A 41 22.14 13.22 5.59
N ALA A 42 23.37 12.80 5.93
CA ALA A 42 24.43 13.70 6.44
C ALA A 42 24.90 14.77 5.43
N GLU A 43 24.70 14.57 4.14
CA GLU A 43 25.10 15.49 3.07
C GLU A 43 23.95 16.42 2.62
N ALA A 44 22.86 16.47 3.40
CA ALA A 44 21.71 17.31 3.06
C ALA A 44 22.05 18.81 3.15
N PRO A 45 21.49 19.64 2.26
CA PRO A 45 21.62 21.09 2.37
C PRO A 45 20.93 21.60 3.64
N PRO A 46 21.33 22.76 4.21
CA PRO A 46 20.73 23.30 5.43
C PRO A 46 19.25 23.68 5.26
N GLU A 47 18.83 23.99 4.05
CA GLU A 47 17.44 24.33 3.70
C GLU A 47 17.12 23.99 2.24
N VAL A 48 15.84 23.75 1.94
CA VAL A 48 15.30 23.58 0.59
C VAL A 48 14.09 24.47 0.43
N LEU A 49 14.10 25.37 -0.55
CA LEU A 49 13.03 26.33 -0.82
C LEU A 49 12.58 27.14 0.43
N GLY A 50 13.53 27.51 1.30
CA GLY A 50 13.27 28.24 2.53
C GLY A 50 12.71 27.41 3.68
N VAL A 51 12.68 26.09 3.54
CA VAL A 51 12.28 25.14 4.60
C VAL A 51 13.53 24.52 5.22
N PRO A 52 13.72 24.60 6.54
CA PRO A 52 14.92 24.11 7.19
C PRO A 52 15.01 22.57 7.20
N VAL A 53 16.21 22.04 7.08
CA VAL A 53 16.51 20.63 7.38
C VAL A 53 16.81 20.53 8.87
N LEU A 54 15.96 19.79 9.60
CA LEU A 54 15.96 19.73 11.06
C LEU A 54 16.98 18.74 11.63
N GLY A 55 17.40 17.76 10.83
CA GLY A 55 18.34 16.75 11.27
C GLY A 55 18.45 15.56 10.32
N HIS A 56 19.08 14.52 10.85
CA HIS A 56 19.36 13.29 10.12
C HIS A 56 18.19 12.30 10.19
N SER A 57 18.03 11.48 9.17
CA SER A 57 17.01 10.44 9.12
C SER A 57 17.12 9.39 10.25
N ASP A 58 18.27 9.29 10.91
CA ASP A 58 18.46 8.44 12.07
C ASP A 58 17.77 8.99 13.33
N ASP A 59 17.65 10.32 13.43
CA ASP A 59 17.04 11.03 14.56
C ASP A 59 15.52 11.23 14.37
N LEU A 60 14.95 10.60 13.34
CA LEU A 60 13.57 10.82 12.92
C LEU A 60 12.55 10.60 14.05
N GLN A 61 12.76 9.62 14.93
CA GLN A 61 11.87 9.35 16.04
C GLN A 61 11.87 10.52 17.05
N GLU A 62 13.04 11.03 17.42
CA GLU A 62 13.18 12.16 18.33
C GLU A 62 12.58 13.44 17.73
N LEU A 63 12.85 13.70 16.44
CA LEU A 63 12.32 14.85 15.73
C LEU A 63 10.79 14.83 15.63
N VAL A 64 10.20 13.66 15.44
CA VAL A 64 8.75 13.47 15.41
C VAL A 64 8.12 13.85 16.76
N GLU A 65 8.73 13.42 17.87
CA GLU A 65 8.23 13.69 19.22
C GLU A 65 8.44 15.17 19.60
N VAL A 66 9.65 15.70 19.41
CA VAL A 66 10.01 17.08 19.76
C VAL A 66 9.16 18.11 19.00
N HIS A 67 8.93 17.85 17.72
CA HIS A 67 8.16 18.75 16.86
C HIS A 67 6.68 18.43 16.78
N ALA A 68 6.18 17.44 17.56
CA ALA A 68 4.79 17.00 17.57
C ALA A 68 4.25 16.81 16.13
N ILE A 69 4.95 15.98 15.34
CA ILE A 69 4.60 15.72 13.94
C ILE A 69 3.40 14.78 13.86
N ASP A 70 2.40 15.13 13.06
CA ASP A 70 1.21 14.30 12.81
C ASP A 70 1.41 13.37 11.62
N GLU A 71 2.17 13.83 10.61
CA GLU A 71 2.36 13.09 9.36
C GLU A 71 3.79 13.25 8.80
N VAL A 72 4.33 12.16 8.27
CA VAL A 72 5.63 12.14 7.57
C VAL A 72 5.38 11.75 6.11
N ILE A 73 5.88 12.57 5.17
CA ILE A 73 5.91 12.21 3.75
C ILE A 73 7.34 11.80 3.38
N ILE A 74 7.51 10.56 2.93
CA ILE A 74 8.77 10.06 2.40
C ILE A 74 8.85 10.45 0.92
N ALA A 75 9.68 11.47 0.63
CA ALA A 75 9.87 12.03 -0.70
C ALA A 75 11.20 11.52 -1.32
N ARG A 76 11.37 10.19 -1.32
CA ARG A 76 12.52 9.48 -1.89
C ARG A 76 12.07 8.38 -2.84
N PRO A 77 11.66 8.73 -4.07
CA PRO A 77 11.22 7.76 -5.07
C PRO A 77 12.34 6.84 -5.55
N ASP A 78 13.60 7.26 -5.35
CA ASP A 78 14.84 6.55 -5.67
C ASP A 78 15.28 5.55 -4.60
N ALA A 79 14.63 5.57 -3.41
CA ALA A 79 15.00 4.67 -2.32
C ALA A 79 14.70 3.21 -2.67
N THR A 80 15.63 2.34 -2.32
CA THR A 80 15.41 0.90 -2.44
C THR A 80 14.29 0.45 -1.51
N ARG A 81 13.68 -0.68 -1.83
CA ARG A 81 12.62 -1.26 -0.99
C ARG A 81 13.06 -1.49 0.45
N GLU A 82 14.30 -1.91 0.66
CA GLU A 82 14.87 -2.16 2.00
C GLU A 82 15.03 -0.87 2.79
N GLU A 83 15.56 0.18 2.16
CA GLU A 83 15.68 1.52 2.76
C GLU A 83 14.30 2.08 3.12
N LEU A 84 13.33 1.99 2.21
CA LEU A 84 11.98 2.45 2.44
C LEU A 84 11.32 1.74 3.64
N LEU A 85 11.44 0.41 3.72
CA LEU A 85 10.93 -0.36 4.87
C LEU A 85 11.62 0.04 6.18
N GLY A 86 12.93 0.32 6.15
CA GLY A 86 13.67 0.83 7.29
C GLY A 86 13.17 2.19 7.77
N LEU A 87 12.93 3.12 6.86
CA LEU A 87 12.38 4.45 7.16
C LEU A 87 10.96 4.37 7.73
N ILE A 88 10.10 3.55 7.12
CA ILE A 88 8.75 3.29 7.60
C ILE A 88 8.75 2.73 9.02
N ALA A 89 9.63 1.76 9.30
CA ALA A 89 9.73 1.15 10.63
C ALA A 89 10.16 2.16 11.72
N ARG A 90 10.99 3.14 11.36
CA ARG A 90 11.37 4.24 12.27
C ARG A 90 10.20 5.18 12.55
N CYS A 91 9.44 5.55 11.53
CA CYS A 91 8.24 6.38 11.68
C CYS A 91 7.15 5.71 12.53
N GLN A 92 6.94 4.40 12.37
CA GLN A 92 5.88 3.67 13.08
C GLN A 92 6.06 3.65 14.60
N ARG A 93 7.29 3.76 15.10
CA ARG A 93 7.56 3.87 16.54
C ARG A 93 7.02 5.17 17.13
N GLY A 94 6.97 6.24 16.31
CA GLY A 94 6.43 7.56 16.72
C GLY A 94 4.91 7.68 16.58
N GLN A 95 4.18 6.64 16.18
CA GLN A 95 2.72 6.63 15.95
C GLN A 95 2.21 7.71 14.98
N VAL A 96 3.04 8.13 14.02
CA VAL A 96 2.69 9.11 13.00
C VAL A 96 2.13 8.45 11.74
N SER A 97 1.31 9.18 11.02
CA SER A 97 0.87 8.77 9.69
C SER A 97 2.04 8.87 8.71
N VAL A 98 2.27 7.82 7.91
CA VAL A 98 3.35 7.81 6.93
C VAL A 98 2.76 7.70 5.54
N LYS A 99 3.16 8.62 4.68
CA LYS A 99 2.85 8.60 3.24
C LYS A 99 4.15 8.51 2.45
N VAL A 100 4.11 7.86 1.32
CA VAL A 100 5.26 7.67 0.43
C VAL A 100 4.92 8.21 -0.94
N ILE A 101 5.85 8.93 -1.56
CA ILE A 101 5.75 9.27 -2.98
C ILE A 101 6.18 8.03 -3.77
N PRO A 102 5.28 7.41 -4.55
CA PRO A 102 5.62 6.23 -5.33
C PRO A 102 6.50 6.60 -6.53
N ASP A 103 7.30 5.64 -7.00
CA ASP A 103 7.91 5.75 -8.32
C ASP A 103 6.81 5.70 -9.41
N VAL A 104 7.06 6.42 -10.51
CA VAL A 104 6.14 6.47 -11.67
C VAL A 104 5.86 5.07 -12.21
N TYR A 105 6.83 4.16 -12.15
CA TYR A 105 6.68 2.78 -12.60
C TYR A 105 5.70 1.97 -11.73
N GLU A 106 5.65 2.21 -10.43
CA GLU A 106 4.71 1.53 -9.52
C GLU A 106 3.26 1.98 -9.76
N ILE A 107 3.07 3.26 -10.11
CA ILE A 107 1.75 3.81 -10.46
C ILE A 107 1.25 3.19 -11.77
N MET A 108 2.13 3.05 -12.77
CA MET A 108 1.77 2.49 -14.09
C MET A 108 1.47 0.98 -14.02
N ALA A 109 2.03 0.25 -13.05
CA ALA A 109 1.75 -1.16 -12.84
C ALA A 109 0.36 -1.45 -12.24
N GLY A 110 -0.39 -0.43 -11.85
CA GLY A 110 -1.80 -0.55 -11.40
C GLY A 110 -2.01 -1.24 -10.06
N GLU A 111 -0.96 -1.45 -9.27
CA GLU A 111 -1.03 -2.20 -8.00
C GLU A 111 -1.41 -1.36 -6.78
N VAL A 112 -1.65 -0.06 -6.93
CA VAL A 112 -1.70 0.85 -5.78
C VAL A 112 -2.92 1.75 -5.80
N SER A 113 -3.65 1.81 -4.67
CA SER A 113 -4.62 2.86 -4.38
C SER A 113 -3.89 4.12 -3.94
N VAL A 114 -4.07 5.19 -4.69
CA VAL A 114 -3.35 6.46 -4.53
C VAL A 114 -4.24 7.46 -3.80
N ASP A 115 -3.77 7.97 -2.65
CA ASP A 115 -4.31 9.20 -2.06
C ASP A 115 -3.82 10.40 -2.84
N ASP A 116 -4.64 11.43 -3.00
CA ASP A 116 -4.30 12.63 -3.78
C ASP A 116 -4.01 13.83 -2.86
N LEU A 117 -2.79 14.31 -2.88
CA LEU A 117 -2.42 15.61 -2.28
C LEU A 117 -2.50 16.72 -3.33
N GLY A 118 -3.73 17.07 -3.76
CA GLY A 118 -3.95 18.13 -4.74
C GLY A 118 -3.26 17.88 -6.09
N GLY A 119 -3.30 16.64 -6.61
CA GLY A 119 -2.69 16.21 -7.85
C GLY A 119 -1.30 15.56 -7.69
N LEU A 120 -0.80 15.37 -6.45
CA LEU A 120 0.39 14.59 -6.18
C LEU A 120 -0.03 13.21 -5.65
N PRO A 121 0.28 12.11 -6.34
CA PRO A 121 -0.05 10.78 -5.87
C PRO A 121 0.76 10.42 -4.62
N LEU A 122 0.10 9.98 -3.56
CA LEU A 122 0.71 9.52 -2.32
C LEU A 122 0.19 8.14 -1.93
N LEU A 123 1.07 7.32 -1.37
CA LEU A 123 0.73 6.02 -0.82
C LEU A 123 0.68 6.09 0.70
N THR A 124 -0.45 5.77 1.28
CA THR A 124 -0.56 5.64 2.74
C THR A 124 -0.03 4.28 3.18
N VAL A 125 1.01 4.28 4.01
CA VAL A 125 1.71 3.07 4.46
C VAL A 125 0.81 2.09 5.24
N ARG A 126 -0.29 2.55 5.82
CA ARG A 126 -1.29 1.67 6.45
C ARG A 126 -1.78 0.56 5.50
N ASP A 127 -1.89 0.86 4.22
CA ASP A 127 -2.34 -0.11 3.21
C ASP A 127 -1.25 -1.13 2.85
N ILE A 128 0.03 -0.75 2.91
CA ILE A 128 1.15 -1.63 2.57
C ILE A 128 1.36 -2.71 3.64
N ALA A 129 1.37 -2.33 4.91
CA ALA A 129 1.61 -3.27 6.02
C ALA A 129 0.43 -4.23 6.27
N LEU A 130 -0.81 -3.74 6.12
CA LEU A 130 -2.02 -4.52 6.35
C LEU A 130 -2.40 -5.42 5.16
N ARG A 131 -1.92 -5.11 3.95
CA ARG A 131 -2.26 -5.86 2.74
C ARG A 131 -1.72 -7.29 2.78
N GLY A 132 -0.47 -7.49 3.25
CA GLY A 132 0.14 -8.82 3.40
C GLY A 132 -0.60 -9.71 4.41
N TRP A 133 -0.89 -9.20 5.59
CA TRP A 133 -1.62 -9.93 6.64
C TRP A 133 -3.07 -10.24 6.24
N ARG A 134 -3.78 -9.29 5.67
CA ARG A 134 -5.16 -9.47 5.20
C ARG A 134 -5.27 -10.52 4.09
N MET A 135 -4.33 -10.54 3.15
CA MET A 135 -4.28 -11.57 2.12
C MET A 135 -4.03 -12.96 2.70
N SER A 136 -3.12 -13.10 3.66
CA SER A 136 -2.85 -14.37 4.31
C SER A 136 -4.04 -14.85 5.14
N LEU A 137 -4.65 -13.95 5.91
CA LEU A 137 -5.86 -14.26 6.68
C LEU A 137 -7.03 -14.65 5.77
N LYS A 138 -7.23 -13.90 4.68
CA LYS A 138 -8.25 -14.24 3.69
C LYS A 138 -8.01 -15.64 3.11
N ARG A 139 -6.80 -15.99 2.71
CA ARG A 139 -6.49 -17.33 2.17
C ARG A 139 -6.78 -18.43 3.17
N ILE A 140 -6.45 -18.24 4.45
CA ILE A 140 -6.75 -19.21 5.50
C ILE A 140 -8.27 -19.40 5.64
N VAL A 141 -9.02 -18.30 5.71
CA VAL A 141 -10.49 -18.35 5.81
C VAL A 141 -11.09 -18.99 4.57
N ASP A 142 -10.65 -18.63 3.36
CA ASP A 142 -11.12 -19.24 2.11
C ASP A 142 -10.83 -20.75 2.08
N LEU A 143 -9.67 -21.19 2.56
CA LEU A 143 -9.29 -22.61 2.65
C LEU A 143 -10.17 -23.38 3.64
N ILE A 144 -10.45 -22.79 4.80
CA ILE A 144 -11.31 -23.42 5.82
C ILE A 144 -12.75 -23.54 5.30
N ILE A 145 -13.30 -22.46 4.73
CA ILE A 145 -14.67 -22.44 4.23
C ILE A 145 -14.82 -23.39 3.04
N SER A 146 -13.89 -23.38 2.09
CA SER A 146 -13.95 -24.27 0.92
C SER A 146 -13.79 -25.75 1.32
N SER A 147 -12.90 -26.06 2.26
CA SER A 147 -12.72 -27.43 2.78
C SER A 147 -13.97 -27.92 3.52
N ALA A 148 -14.54 -27.07 4.38
CA ALA A 148 -15.78 -27.39 5.10
C ALA A 148 -16.94 -27.58 4.12
N GLY A 149 -17.06 -26.73 3.10
CA GLY A 149 -18.05 -26.87 2.04
C GLY A 149 -17.86 -28.16 1.25
N MET A 150 -16.65 -28.52 0.89
CA MET A 150 -16.35 -29.74 0.16
C MET A 150 -16.73 -31.00 0.98
N ILE A 151 -16.41 -31.01 2.27
CA ILE A 151 -16.78 -32.12 3.17
C ILE A 151 -18.30 -32.20 3.33
N LEU A 152 -18.97 -31.08 3.55
CA LEU A 152 -20.44 -31.04 3.74
C LEU A 152 -21.19 -31.49 2.50
N PHE A 153 -20.77 -31.08 1.32
CA PHE A 153 -21.43 -31.41 0.05
C PHE A 153 -20.93 -32.71 -0.57
N SER A 154 -19.86 -33.33 -0.06
CA SER A 154 -19.30 -34.56 -0.61
C SER A 154 -20.34 -35.72 -0.66
N PRO A 155 -21.18 -35.97 0.36
CA PRO A 155 -22.18 -37.04 0.27
C PRO A 155 -23.24 -36.78 -0.82
N LEU A 156 -23.64 -35.51 -0.98
CA LEU A 156 -24.57 -35.12 -2.05
C LEU A 156 -23.94 -35.31 -3.43
N MET A 157 -22.69 -34.89 -3.58
CA MET A 157 -21.90 -35.04 -4.83
C MET A 157 -21.70 -36.52 -5.18
N MET A 158 -21.45 -37.38 -4.17
CA MET A 158 -21.35 -38.82 -4.39
C MET A 158 -22.70 -39.43 -4.81
N LEU A 159 -23.80 -38.99 -4.20
CA LEU A 159 -25.15 -39.44 -4.57
C LEU A 159 -25.44 -39.07 -6.03
N VAL A 160 -25.19 -37.81 -6.42
CA VAL A 160 -25.40 -37.35 -7.80
C VAL A 160 -24.50 -38.12 -8.77
N ALA A 161 -23.23 -38.33 -8.43
CA ALA A 161 -22.31 -39.12 -9.25
C ALA A 161 -22.80 -40.56 -9.47
N ALA A 162 -23.32 -41.21 -8.41
CA ALA A 162 -23.90 -42.52 -8.48
C ALA A 162 -25.15 -42.57 -9.37
N LEU A 163 -26.06 -41.57 -9.24
CA LEU A 163 -27.25 -41.48 -10.09
C LEU A 163 -26.91 -41.29 -11.57
N ILE A 164 -25.94 -40.45 -11.88
CA ILE A 164 -25.43 -40.26 -13.25
C ILE A 164 -24.88 -41.59 -13.80
N LYS A 165 -24.07 -42.31 -12.99
CA LYS A 165 -23.46 -43.55 -13.43
C LYS A 165 -24.45 -44.68 -13.60
N LEU A 166 -25.54 -44.69 -12.85
CA LEU A 166 -26.65 -45.68 -13.00
C LEU A 166 -27.57 -45.34 -14.17
N GLY A 167 -27.70 -44.05 -14.52
CA GLY A 167 -28.61 -43.61 -15.58
C GLY A 167 -27.95 -43.36 -16.96
N SER A 168 -26.62 -43.36 -17.04
CA SER A 168 -25.86 -43.03 -18.25
C SER A 168 -24.50 -43.73 -18.31
N ASP A 169 -24.11 -44.21 -19.46
CA ASP A 169 -22.79 -44.78 -19.72
C ASP A 169 -21.68 -43.71 -19.83
N GLY A 170 -22.02 -42.42 -19.70
CA GLY A 170 -21.12 -41.28 -19.80
C GLY A 170 -20.22 -41.07 -18.57
N PRO A 171 -19.18 -40.22 -18.68
CA PRO A 171 -18.35 -39.81 -17.56
C PRO A 171 -19.16 -38.92 -16.61
N VAL A 172 -18.86 -38.99 -15.29
CA VAL A 172 -19.45 -38.11 -14.25
C VAL A 172 -19.07 -36.65 -14.44
N PHE A 173 -17.82 -36.39 -14.90
CA PHE A 173 -17.35 -35.07 -15.23
C PHE A 173 -17.21 -34.91 -16.73
N PHE A 174 -17.79 -33.85 -17.27
CA PHE A 174 -17.73 -33.53 -18.68
C PHE A 174 -16.65 -32.45 -18.90
N PHE A 175 -15.71 -32.75 -19.78
CA PHE A 175 -14.65 -31.82 -20.18
C PHE A 175 -14.90 -31.29 -21.58
N GLN A 176 -14.86 -29.98 -21.74
CA GLN A 176 -14.98 -29.30 -23.02
C GLN A 176 -13.74 -28.47 -23.28
N GLU A 177 -13.18 -28.57 -24.49
CA GLU A 177 -12.12 -27.69 -24.94
C GLU A 177 -12.72 -26.38 -25.49
N ARG A 178 -12.25 -25.26 -24.99
CA ARG A 178 -12.59 -23.92 -25.51
C ARG A 178 -11.32 -23.16 -25.88
N VAL A 179 -11.45 -22.26 -26.84
CA VAL A 179 -10.36 -21.38 -27.26
C VAL A 179 -10.49 -20.05 -26.53
N GLY A 180 -9.42 -19.65 -25.83
CA GLY A 180 -9.35 -18.38 -25.11
C GLY A 180 -9.06 -17.18 -26.02
N LEU A 181 -8.97 -16.01 -25.44
CA LEU A 181 -8.81 -14.72 -26.13
C LEU A 181 -7.54 -14.69 -26.99
N ASP A 182 -6.48 -15.43 -26.61
CA ASP A 182 -5.19 -15.51 -27.30
C ASP A 182 -5.07 -16.72 -28.23
N GLY A 183 -6.19 -17.35 -28.62
CA GLY A 183 -6.19 -18.53 -29.49
C GLY A 183 -5.66 -19.82 -28.82
N LYS A 184 -5.38 -19.82 -27.51
CA LYS A 184 -4.94 -21.01 -26.78
C LYS A 184 -6.14 -21.84 -26.32
N ALA A 185 -6.14 -23.12 -26.66
CA ALA A 185 -7.14 -24.06 -26.20
C ALA A 185 -6.94 -24.35 -24.70
N PHE A 186 -8.03 -24.30 -23.91
CA PHE A 186 -8.06 -24.70 -22.52
C PHE A 186 -9.27 -25.57 -22.23
N LYS A 187 -9.14 -26.48 -21.24
CA LYS A 187 -10.20 -27.39 -20.83
C LYS A 187 -11.04 -26.80 -19.71
N ILE A 188 -12.35 -26.84 -19.86
CA ILE A 188 -13.33 -26.47 -18.83
C ILE A 188 -14.03 -27.76 -18.38
N PHE A 189 -14.32 -27.85 -17.07
CA PHE A 189 -15.14 -28.89 -16.46
C PHE A 189 -16.32 -28.26 -15.75
#